data_50b801363f506f616502a3e64b5a5ada
#
_entry.id   50b801363f506f616502a3e64b5a5ada
#
_cell.length_a   1.000
_cell.length_b   1.000
_cell.length_c   1.000
_cell.angle_alpha   90.00
_cell.angle_beta   90.00
_cell.angle_gamma   90.00
#
_symmetry.space_group_name_H-M   'P 1'
#
loop_
_entity.id
_entity.type
_entity.pdbx_description
1 polymer ?
#
loop_
_entity_poly.entity_id
_entity_poly.type
_entity_poly.pdbx_seq_one_letter_code
_entity_poly.pdbx_strand_id
1 'polypeptide(L)'
;MPRPVGINHVAVEVGSIDDALRFFEEIFGEVELRGRSGSMAFIDLGDQFIALSAGRSQPADEARHIGLVVDGREETLARAKAAGARMLDDNDFVDPWGNHWQVVDYRDIQFTKTPRILEGMGLAGLEKSDRAIAELRTKGLAD
;
A
#
# COMPACT_ATOMS: atom_id res chain seq x y z
N MET A 1 -6.93 29.85 6.51
CA MET A 1 -5.68 29.06 6.51
C MET A 1 -5.94 27.71 5.88
N PRO A 2 -5.19 27.31 4.84
CA PRO A 2 -5.33 25.97 4.25
C PRO A 2 -4.84 24.90 5.24
N ARG A 3 -5.36 23.69 5.12
CA ARG A 3 -4.97 22.54 5.96
C ARG A 3 -4.66 21.35 5.07
N PRO A 4 -3.65 20.53 5.41
CA PRO A 4 -3.45 19.27 4.72
C PRO A 4 -4.63 18.33 5.02
N VAL A 5 -5.06 17.59 4.01
CA VAL A 5 -6.24 16.72 4.11
C VAL A 5 -5.82 15.24 4.07
N GLY A 6 -4.81 14.91 3.29
CA GLY A 6 -4.35 13.54 3.16
C GLY A 6 -3.25 13.42 2.11
N ILE A 7 -2.87 12.19 1.83
CA ILE A 7 -1.89 11.87 0.79
C ILE A 7 -2.65 11.23 -0.37
N ASN A 8 -2.56 11.83 -1.55
CA ASN A 8 -3.21 11.33 -2.76
C ASN A 8 -2.47 10.13 -3.36
N HIS A 9 -1.14 10.21 -3.40
CA HIS A 9 -0.31 9.15 -3.97
C HIS A 9 1.10 9.19 -3.41
N VAL A 10 1.81 8.10 -3.61
CA VAL A 10 3.26 8.03 -3.41
C VAL A 10 3.89 7.61 -4.73
N ALA A 11 5.08 8.12 -5.01
CA ALA A 11 5.86 7.70 -6.17
C ALA A 11 7.09 6.93 -5.68
N VAL A 12 7.29 5.73 -6.21
CA VAL A 12 8.43 4.89 -5.89
C VAL A 12 9.20 4.57 -7.15
N GLU A 13 10.50 4.40 -7.01
CA GLU A 13 11.37 4.06 -8.12
C GLU A 13 11.68 2.57 -8.12
N VAL A 14 11.54 1.96 -9.30
CA VAL A 14 11.74 0.52 -9.54
C VAL A 14 12.73 0.31 -10.68
N GLY A 15 13.09 -0.93 -10.94
CA GLY A 15 13.97 -1.27 -12.07
C GLY A 15 13.25 -1.10 -13.40
N SER A 16 12.34 -2.03 -13.72
CA SER A 16 11.47 -1.94 -14.89
C SER A 16 10.02 -2.01 -14.48
N ILE A 17 9.14 -1.44 -15.28
CA ILE A 17 7.69 -1.48 -15.00
C ILE A 17 7.17 -2.92 -15.07
N ASP A 18 7.58 -3.69 -16.05
CA ASP A 18 7.12 -5.08 -16.19
C ASP A 18 7.48 -5.93 -14.96
N ASP A 19 8.72 -5.84 -14.50
CA ASP A 19 9.16 -6.59 -13.33
C ASP A 19 8.46 -6.11 -12.05
N ALA A 20 8.26 -4.80 -11.91
CA ALA A 20 7.56 -4.24 -10.77
C ALA A 20 6.09 -4.68 -10.72
N LEU A 21 5.39 -4.64 -11.84
CA LEU A 21 4.00 -5.11 -11.90
C LEU A 21 3.91 -6.60 -11.59
N ARG A 22 4.85 -7.41 -12.09
CA ARG A 22 4.91 -8.84 -11.78
C ARG A 22 5.08 -9.06 -10.28
N PHE A 23 5.98 -8.31 -9.63
CA PHE A 23 6.18 -8.39 -8.19
C PHE A 23 4.88 -8.10 -7.41
N PHE A 24 4.19 -7.01 -7.74
CA PHE A 24 2.93 -6.66 -7.08
C PHE A 24 1.83 -7.68 -7.38
N GLU A 25 1.76 -8.22 -8.58
CA GLU A 25 0.79 -9.25 -8.95
C GLU A 25 1.04 -10.58 -8.22
N GLU A 26 2.28 -10.93 -7.96
CA GLU A 26 2.62 -12.11 -7.14
C GLU A 26 2.11 -11.96 -5.69
N ILE A 27 2.09 -10.75 -5.18
CA ILE A 27 1.62 -10.47 -3.81
C ILE A 27 0.09 -10.35 -3.77
N PHE A 28 -0.49 -9.56 -4.65
CA PHE A 28 -1.89 -9.13 -4.56
C PHE A 28 -2.80 -9.75 -5.61
N GLY A 29 -2.28 -10.54 -6.53
CA GLY A 29 -3.00 -11.00 -7.69
C GLY A 29 -3.12 -9.89 -8.74
N GLU A 30 -4.18 -9.86 -9.49
CA GLU A 30 -4.40 -8.83 -10.50
C GLU A 30 -4.48 -7.45 -9.85
N VAL A 31 -3.66 -6.50 -10.32
CA VAL A 31 -3.69 -5.12 -9.85
C VAL A 31 -4.32 -4.23 -10.93
N GLU A 32 -5.19 -3.32 -10.50
CA GLU A 32 -5.79 -2.36 -11.40
C GLU A 32 -4.83 -1.20 -11.65
N LEU A 33 -4.77 -0.74 -12.89
CA LEU A 33 -3.93 0.39 -13.28
C LEU A 33 -4.80 1.58 -13.70
N ARG A 34 -4.49 2.76 -13.17
CA ARG A 34 -5.08 4.02 -13.65
C ARG A 34 -4.47 4.47 -14.96
N GLY A 35 -3.27 3.99 -15.27
CA GLY A 35 -2.55 4.29 -16.50
C GLY A 35 -1.19 3.64 -16.53
N ARG A 36 -0.62 3.57 -17.72
CA ARG A 36 0.70 2.98 -17.96
C ARG A 36 1.37 3.61 -19.16
N SER A 37 2.68 3.83 -19.05
CA SER A 37 3.56 4.16 -20.17
C SER A 37 4.80 3.25 -20.12
N GLY A 38 5.78 3.45 -20.98
CA GLY A 38 7.02 2.66 -20.97
C GLY A 38 7.85 2.84 -19.69
N SER A 39 7.74 3.99 -19.05
CA SER A 39 8.56 4.37 -17.87
C SER A 39 7.77 4.54 -16.59
N MET A 40 6.44 4.49 -16.63
CA MET A 40 5.59 4.69 -15.47
C MET A 40 4.37 3.79 -15.49
N ALA A 41 3.88 3.44 -14.30
CA ALA A 41 2.57 2.81 -14.11
C ALA A 41 1.95 3.34 -12.82
N PHE A 42 0.62 3.37 -12.78
CA PHE A 42 -0.13 3.90 -11.64
C PHE A 42 -1.06 2.81 -11.12
N ILE A 43 -0.68 2.19 -10.00
CA ILE A 43 -1.49 1.16 -9.35
C ILE A 43 -2.63 1.85 -8.61
N ASP A 44 -3.86 1.52 -8.96
CA ASP A 44 -5.06 2.12 -8.39
C ASP A 44 -5.37 1.54 -7.01
N LEU A 45 -5.61 2.41 -6.04
CA LEU A 45 -6.06 2.07 -4.69
C LEU A 45 -7.40 2.76 -4.36
N GLY A 46 -8.20 3.02 -5.37
CA GLY A 46 -9.49 3.71 -5.22
C GLY A 46 -9.34 5.22 -5.21
N ASP A 47 -9.33 5.82 -4.04
CA ASP A 47 -9.14 7.27 -3.86
C ASP A 47 -7.67 7.69 -3.73
N GLN A 48 -6.74 6.74 -3.88
CA GLN A 48 -5.30 6.94 -3.85
C GLN A 48 -4.64 6.09 -4.94
N PHE A 49 -3.34 6.25 -5.14
CA PHE A 49 -2.60 5.37 -6.05
C PHE A 49 -1.11 5.32 -5.70
N ILE A 50 -0.44 4.30 -6.21
CA ILE A 50 1.02 4.17 -6.16
C ILE A 50 1.54 4.42 -7.58
N ALA A 51 2.41 5.41 -7.74
CA ALA A 51 3.12 5.64 -9.00
C ALA A 51 4.44 4.87 -8.99
N LEU A 52 4.63 4.04 -10.00
CA LEU A 52 5.88 3.33 -10.25
C LEU A 52 6.65 4.07 -11.34
N SER A 53 7.91 4.41 -11.08
CA SER A 53 8.80 5.06 -12.03
C SER A 53 10.01 4.16 -12.28
N ALA A 54 10.29 3.85 -13.54
CA ALA A 54 11.39 2.96 -13.91
C ALA A 54 12.76 3.64 -13.76
N GLY A 55 13.81 2.85 -13.63
CA GLY A 55 15.19 3.34 -13.68
C GLY A 55 15.78 3.77 -12.34
N ARG A 56 15.39 3.11 -11.26
CA ARG A 56 15.98 3.41 -9.95
C ARG A 56 17.48 3.26 -9.96
N SER A 57 18.17 4.28 -9.49
CA SER A 57 19.62 4.30 -9.31
C SER A 57 20.07 4.58 -7.87
N GLN A 58 19.14 4.79 -6.97
CA GLN A 58 19.39 5.09 -5.57
C GLN A 58 19.63 3.80 -4.77
N PRO A 59 20.41 3.86 -3.67
CA PRO A 59 20.52 2.74 -2.75
C PRO A 59 19.18 2.44 -2.07
N ALA A 60 19.10 1.28 -1.40
CA ALA A 60 17.89 0.88 -0.68
C ALA A 60 17.54 1.88 0.42
N ASP A 61 16.24 2.10 0.60
CA ASP A 61 15.72 2.93 1.69
C ASP A 61 15.96 2.22 3.03
N GLU A 62 16.33 2.99 4.05
CA GLU A 62 16.50 2.47 5.42
C GLU A 62 15.33 2.94 6.32
N ALA A 63 15.42 4.15 6.83
CA ALA A 63 14.37 4.72 7.67
C ALA A 63 13.16 5.23 6.87
N ARG A 64 13.38 5.71 5.64
CA ARG A 64 12.30 6.16 4.78
C ARG A 64 11.47 4.97 4.34
N HIS A 65 10.17 4.99 4.62
CA HIS A 65 9.27 3.88 4.32
C HIS A 65 7.86 4.38 4.00
N ILE A 66 7.06 3.47 3.48
CA ILE A 66 5.66 3.72 3.13
C ILE A 66 4.81 2.70 3.89
N GLY A 67 3.80 3.19 4.59
CA GLY A 67 2.80 2.33 5.21
C GLY A 67 1.77 1.90 4.17
N LEU A 68 1.81 0.64 3.80
CA LEU A 68 0.85 0.04 2.87
C LEU A 68 -0.26 -0.64 3.66
N VAL A 69 -1.48 -0.17 3.48
CA VAL A 69 -2.65 -0.73 4.14
C VAL A 69 -3.19 -1.89 3.32
N VAL A 70 -3.38 -3.02 3.97
CA VAL A 70 -3.86 -4.26 3.33
C VAL A 70 -5.02 -4.87 4.13
N ASP A 71 -5.72 -5.80 3.54
CA ASP A 71 -6.79 -6.56 4.19
C ASP A 71 -6.33 -7.90 4.79
N GLY A 72 -5.04 -8.22 4.67
CA GLY A 72 -4.45 -9.44 5.24
C GLY A 72 -2.94 -9.30 5.35
N ARG A 73 -2.44 -8.82 6.50
CA ARG A 73 -1.02 -8.55 6.70
C ARG A 73 -0.15 -9.80 6.61
N GLU A 74 -0.53 -10.87 7.30
CA GLU A 74 0.30 -12.08 7.35
C GLU A 74 0.45 -12.72 5.97
N GLU A 75 -0.63 -12.81 5.22
CA GLU A 75 -0.59 -13.33 3.85
C GLU A 75 0.22 -12.42 2.93
N THR A 76 0.07 -11.10 3.05
CA THR A 76 0.85 -10.14 2.27
C THR A 76 2.35 -10.33 2.50
N LEU A 77 2.78 -10.44 3.77
CA LEU A 77 4.19 -10.64 4.11
C LEU A 77 4.73 -11.97 3.57
N ALA A 78 3.95 -13.04 3.67
CA ALA A 78 4.35 -14.34 3.14
C ALA A 78 4.51 -14.30 1.61
N ARG A 79 3.58 -13.66 0.91
CA ARG A 79 3.64 -13.51 -0.55
C ARG A 79 4.78 -12.58 -0.98
N ALA A 80 5.04 -11.51 -0.25
CA ALA A 80 6.17 -10.61 -0.53
C ALA A 80 7.49 -11.36 -0.42
N LYS A 81 7.66 -12.18 0.61
CA LYS A 81 8.84 -13.04 0.78
C LYS A 81 9.00 -14.00 -0.40
N ALA A 82 7.93 -14.67 -0.80
CA ALA A 82 7.94 -15.58 -1.94
C ALA A 82 8.23 -14.88 -3.27
N ALA A 83 7.83 -13.62 -3.40
CA ALA A 83 8.08 -12.79 -4.60
C ALA A 83 9.50 -12.20 -4.64
N GLY A 84 10.34 -12.44 -3.63
CA GLY A 84 11.74 -12.01 -3.62
C GLY A 84 12.02 -10.78 -2.77
N ALA A 85 11.08 -10.31 -1.97
CA ALA A 85 11.33 -9.22 -1.02
C ALA A 85 12.29 -9.64 0.08
N ARG A 86 13.07 -8.68 0.57
CA ARG A 86 13.91 -8.87 1.76
C ARG A 86 13.10 -8.52 3.00
N MET A 87 12.81 -9.51 3.82
CA MET A 87 12.03 -9.29 5.03
C MET A 87 12.89 -8.59 6.08
N LEU A 88 12.31 -7.56 6.70
CA LEU A 88 12.87 -6.88 7.87
C LEU A 88 12.21 -7.44 9.13
N ASP A 89 11.99 -6.59 10.12
CA ASP A 89 11.26 -6.99 11.32
C ASP A 89 9.80 -7.36 11.00
N ASP A 90 9.02 -7.68 12.00
CA ASP A 90 7.74 -8.39 11.91
C ASP A 90 6.74 -7.90 10.85
N ASN A 91 6.82 -6.64 10.40
CA ASN A 91 5.77 -6.06 9.55
C ASN A 91 6.31 -5.38 8.29
N ASP A 92 7.61 -5.44 8.06
CA ASP A 92 8.25 -4.64 7.03
C ASP A 92 8.99 -5.51 6.01
N PHE A 93 9.05 -5.05 4.78
CA PHE A 93 9.93 -5.64 3.77
C PHE A 93 10.55 -4.55 2.89
N VAL A 94 11.67 -4.90 2.25
CA VAL A 94 12.27 -4.10 1.19
C VAL A 94 12.04 -4.83 -0.12
N ASP A 95 11.46 -4.14 -1.09
CA ASP A 95 11.21 -4.74 -2.41
C ASP A 95 12.54 -4.96 -3.17
N PRO A 96 12.53 -5.65 -4.30
CA PRO A 96 13.77 -5.94 -5.05
C PRO A 96 14.56 -4.71 -5.49
N TRP A 97 13.95 -3.53 -5.50
CA TRP A 97 14.58 -2.28 -5.94
C TRP A 97 14.98 -1.38 -4.80
N GLY A 98 14.69 -1.76 -3.57
CA GLY A 98 15.12 -1.04 -2.38
C GLY A 98 14.06 -0.14 -1.75
N ASN A 99 12.80 -0.20 -2.17
CA ASN A 99 11.73 0.53 -1.48
C ASN A 99 11.33 -0.21 -0.21
N HIS A 100 11.25 0.52 0.89
CA HIS A 100 10.90 -0.02 2.21
C HIS A 100 9.40 0.15 2.45
N TRP A 101 8.72 -0.96 2.65
CA TRP A 101 7.28 -1.03 2.89
C TRP A 101 6.99 -1.55 4.29
N GLN A 102 6.18 -0.81 5.04
CA GLN A 102 5.57 -1.30 6.27
C GLN A 102 4.16 -1.78 5.96
N VAL A 103 3.85 -3.02 6.26
CA VAL A 103 2.53 -3.60 5.98
C VAL A 103 1.65 -3.43 7.20
N VAL A 104 0.53 -2.73 7.04
CA VAL A 104 -0.41 -2.47 8.11
C VAL A 104 -1.80 -3.00 7.74
N ASP A 105 -2.46 -3.63 8.70
CA ASP A 105 -3.78 -4.23 8.46
C ASP A 105 -4.86 -3.17 8.65
N TYR A 106 -5.74 -3.03 7.67
CA TYR A 106 -6.86 -2.09 7.71
C TYR A 106 -7.69 -2.21 8.99
N ARG A 107 -7.84 -3.43 9.51
CA ARG A 107 -8.65 -3.70 10.69
C ARG A 107 -8.10 -3.02 11.96
N ASP A 108 -6.80 -2.87 12.04
CA ASP A 108 -6.11 -2.51 13.28
C ASP A 108 -5.69 -1.05 13.37
N ILE A 109 -5.86 -0.27 12.30
CA ILE A 109 -5.35 1.10 12.22
C ILE A 109 -6.47 2.11 12.01
N GLN A 110 -6.14 3.39 12.19
CA GLN A 110 -7.11 4.49 12.08
C GLN A 110 -7.41 4.93 10.65
N PHE A 111 -6.57 4.55 9.66
CA PHE A 111 -6.85 4.82 8.27
C PHE A 111 -8.19 4.19 7.87
N THR A 112 -9.09 4.97 7.29
CA THR A 112 -10.45 4.52 6.99
C THR A 112 -10.91 5.03 5.64
N LYS A 113 -11.41 4.12 4.81
CA LYS A 113 -12.12 4.46 3.57
C LYS A 113 -13.62 4.48 3.82
N THR A 114 -14.34 5.30 3.06
CA THR A 114 -15.80 5.29 3.13
C THR A 114 -16.36 3.95 2.64
N PRO A 115 -17.54 3.54 3.12
CA PRO A 115 -18.18 2.31 2.62
C PRO A 115 -18.36 2.29 1.10
N ARG A 116 -18.66 3.43 0.51
CA ARG A 116 -18.84 3.54 -0.95
C ARG A 116 -17.54 3.28 -1.71
N ILE A 117 -16.42 3.80 -1.21
CA ILE A 117 -15.10 3.56 -1.83
C ILE A 117 -14.72 2.09 -1.69
N LEU A 118 -14.91 1.50 -0.52
CA LEU A 118 -14.66 0.06 -0.29
C LEU A 118 -15.49 -0.80 -1.24
N GLU A 119 -16.77 -0.50 -1.39
CA GLU A 119 -17.64 -1.20 -2.33
C GLU A 119 -17.11 -1.12 -3.76
N GLY A 120 -16.71 0.08 -4.21
CA GLY A 120 -16.15 0.30 -5.54
C GLY A 120 -14.83 -0.44 -5.78
N MET A 121 -14.08 -0.72 -4.73
CA MET A 121 -12.83 -1.48 -4.78
C MET A 121 -13.03 -3.00 -4.66
N GLY A 122 -14.27 -3.48 -4.52
CA GLY A 122 -14.53 -4.90 -4.27
C GLY A 122 -14.23 -5.34 -2.85
N LEU A 123 -14.16 -4.41 -1.90
CA LEU A 123 -13.83 -4.63 -0.50
C LEU A 123 -15.04 -4.39 0.43
N ALA A 124 -16.26 -4.52 -0.09
CA ALA A 124 -17.46 -4.42 0.73
C ALA A 124 -17.39 -5.45 1.88
N GLY A 125 -17.70 -5.00 3.10
CA GLY A 125 -17.61 -5.85 4.28
C GLY A 125 -16.25 -5.84 4.99
N LEU A 126 -15.25 -5.13 4.47
CA LEU A 126 -14.01 -4.92 5.19
C LEU A 126 -14.28 -4.00 6.39
N GLU A 127 -14.04 -4.52 7.59
CA GLU A 127 -14.38 -3.85 8.84
C GLU A 127 -13.16 -3.65 9.73
N LYS A 128 -13.27 -2.69 10.64
CA LYS A 128 -12.26 -2.42 11.64
C LYS A 128 -12.51 -3.22 12.92
N SER A 129 -11.43 -3.51 13.65
CA SER A 129 -11.53 -4.07 14.98
C SER A 129 -12.20 -3.09 15.96
N ASP A 130 -12.75 -3.62 17.05
CA ASP A 130 -13.35 -2.80 18.10
C ASP A 130 -12.36 -1.79 18.68
N ARG A 131 -11.09 -2.18 18.80
CA ARG A 131 -10.03 -1.30 19.27
C ARG A 131 -9.81 -0.12 18.32
N ALA A 132 -9.72 -0.37 17.01
CA ALA A 132 -9.54 0.70 16.02
C ALA A 132 -10.76 1.64 16.00
N ILE A 133 -11.97 1.12 16.11
CA ILE A 133 -13.19 1.92 16.21
C ILE A 133 -13.16 2.79 17.48
N ALA A 134 -12.75 2.23 18.63
CA ALA A 134 -12.63 3.00 19.87
C ALA A 134 -11.65 4.16 19.74
N GLU A 135 -10.51 3.93 19.09
CA GLU A 135 -9.52 4.99 18.81
C GLU A 135 -10.10 6.09 17.90
N LEU A 136 -10.84 5.72 16.88
CA LEU A 136 -11.51 6.66 15.98
C LEU A 136 -12.56 7.49 16.73
N ARG A 137 -13.31 6.87 17.64
CA ARG A 137 -14.30 7.57 18.50
C ARG A 137 -13.64 8.64 19.36
N THR A 138 -12.48 8.38 19.94
CA THR A 138 -11.78 9.37 20.77
C THR A 138 -11.37 10.60 19.97
N LYS A 139 -11.26 10.48 18.66
CA LYS A 139 -10.96 11.60 17.75
C LYS A 139 -12.21 12.22 17.13
N GLY A 140 -13.40 11.71 17.44
CA GLY A 140 -14.63 12.16 16.79
C GLY A 140 -14.76 11.73 15.31
N LEU A 141 -14.10 10.65 14.93
CA LEU A 141 -14.07 10.15 13.55
C LEU A 141 -14.95 8.91 13.33
N ALA A 142 -15.63 8.44 14.36
CA ALA A 142 -16.63 7.37 14.30
C ALA A 142 -17.72 7.63 15.35
N ASP A 143 -18.91 7.04 15.13
CA ASP A 143 -20.04 7.12 16.06
C ASP A 143 -19.89 6.18 17.27
#